data_813f420077e5571e15634a0938a5f4c7
#
_entry.id   813f420077e5571e15634a0938a5f4c7
#
_cell.length_a   1.000
_cell.length_b   1.000
_cell.length_c   1.000
_cell.angle_alpha   90.00
_cell.angle_beta   90.00
_cell.angle_gamma   90.00
#
_symmetry.space_group_name_H-M   'P 1'
#
loop_
_entity.id
_entity.type
_entity.pdbx_description
1 polymer ?
#
loop_
_entity_poly.entity_id
_entity_poly.type
_entity_poly.pdbx_seq_one_letter_code
_entity_poly.pdbx_strand_id
1 'polypeptide(L)'
;GIGFGLQNIVNNFVSGIIMLVERPVRNGDWIVVGNTEGYVQRISIRTTTIRTFDRADVIVPNSDLISGQVTNWTLGNTWGRIKIQIGVAYCSDIETVIETLLEVANNNAEVIKGNPQLPDPYALFLDFGDSSLDFELRVIIRDINRRRYVTSYHLAEIAGLWGFALASYPVYRIARNSPTGDDG
;
A
#
# COMPACT_ATOMS: atom_id res chain seq x y z
N GLY A 1 -32.14 24.99 21.82
CA GLY A 1 -32.25 23.70 21.10
C GLY A 1 -31.86 23.72 19.62
N ILE A 2 -31.88 24.90 18.96
CA ILE A 2 -31.62 24.96 17.49
C ILE A 2 -30.12 24.91 17.18
N GLY A 3 -29.22 25.34 18.08
CA GLY A 3 -27.77 25.38 17.85
C GLY A 3 -27.12 24.01 17.64
N PHE A 4 -27.55 22.99 18.36
CA PHE A 4 -26.98 21.62 18.21
C PHE A 4 -27.34 20.95 16.88
N GLY A 5 -28.53 21.24 16.32
CA GLY A 5 -28.93 20.67 15.03
C GLY A 5 -28.16 21.23 13.83
N LEU A 6 -27.70 22.49 13.93
CA LEU A 6 -26.93 23.15 12.86
C LEU A 6 -25.41 22.86 12.93
N GLN A 7 -24.91 22.44 14.10
CA GLN A 7 -23.46 22.25 14.31
C GLN A 7 -22.83 21.30 13.30
N ASN A 8 -23.46 20.16 13.03
CA ASN A 8 -22.95 19.19 12.07
C ASN A 8 -22.95 19.74 10.64
N ILE A 9 -23.95 20.53 10.27
CA ILE A 9 -24.02 21.14 8.94
C ILE A 9 -22.92 22.18 8.78
N VAL A 10 -22.71 23.03 9.79
CA VAL A 10 -21.65 24.05 9.79
C VAL A 10 -20.27 23.39 9.78
N ASN A 11 -20.04 22.37 10.61
CA ASN A 11 -18.76 21.67 10.64
C ASN A 11 -18.42 21.04 9.27
N ASN A 12 -19.38 20.39 8.62
CA ASN A 12 -19.15 19.80 7.30
C ASN A 12 -18.91 20.87 6.21
N PHE A 13 -19.60 21.99 6.29
CA PHE A 13 -19.42 23.12 5.37
C PHE A 13 -18.04 23.75 5.55
N VAL A 14 -17.64 24.07 6.79
CA VAL A 14 -16.32 24.62 7.10
C VAL A 14 -15.21 23.65 6.68
N SER A 15 -15.36 22.37 7.00
CA SER A 15 -14.42 21.32 6.57
C SER A 15 -14.32 21.24 5.05
N GLY A 16 -15.42 21.40 4.33
CA GLY A 16 -15.42 21.46 2.87
C GLY A 16 -14.63 22.65 2.34
N ILE A 17 -14.73 23.82 2.97
CA ILE A 17 -13.92 25.01 2.60
C ILE A 17 -12.44 24.76 2.86
N ILE A 18 -12.08 24.19 4.03
CA ILE A 18 -10.71 23.84 4.38
C ILE A 18 -10.13 22.90 3.34
N MET A 19 -10.84 21.84 2.97
CA MET A 19 -10.41 20.88 1.95
C MET A 19 -10.17 21.55 0.58
N LEU A 20 -10.96 22.55 0.21
CA LEU A 20 -10.78 23.27 -1.06
C LEU A 20 -9.58 24.22 -1.03
N VAL A 21 -9.25 24.81 0.12
CA VAL A 21 -8.16 25.77 0.30
C VAL A 21 -6.83 25.05 0.57
N GLU A 22 -6.77 24.19 1.58
CA GLU A 22 -5.54 23.51 2.00
C GLU A 22 -5.23 22.28 1.16
N ARG A 23 -6.25 21.65 0.59
CA ARG A 23 -6.16 20.50 -0.30
C ARG A 23 -5.34 19.32 0.29
N PRO A 24 -5.61 18.91 1.53
CA PRO A 24 -4.96 17.72 2.12
C PRO A 24 -5.32 16.45 1.35
N VAL A 25 -6.45 16.47 0.66
CA VAL A 25 -6.94 15.42 -0.23
C VAL A 25 -7.41 16.05 -1.54
N ARG A 26 -7.11 15.42 -2.66
CA ARG A 26 -7.46 15.90 -4.01
C ARG A 26 -8.25 14.85 -4.77
N ASN A 27 -9.00 15.27 -5.80
CA ASN A 27 -9.62 14.32 -6.72
C ASN A 27 -8.54 13.46 -7.39
N GLY A 28 -8.77 12.17 -7.40
CA GLY A 28 -7.83 11.16 -7.92
C GLY A 28 -6.84 10.63 -6.88
N ASP A 29 -6.74 11.21 -5.70
CA ASP A 29 -5.89 10.68 -4.63
C ASP A 29 -6.39 9.32 -4.16
N TRP A 30 -5.45 8.43 -3.90
CA TRP A 30 -5.71 7.19 -3.20
C TRP A 30 -5.60 7.41 -1.70
N ILE A 31 -6.72 7.27 -1.00
CA ILE A 31 -6.81 7.50 0.44
C ILE A 31 -7.39 6.31 1.19
N VAL A 32 -7.03 6.26 2.48
CA VAL A 32 -7.66 5.39 3.47
C VAL A 32 -8.22 6.28 4.58
N VAL A 33 -9.50 6.13 4.88
CA VAL A 33 -10.19 6.80 5.97
C VAL A 33 -11.05 5.80 6.73
N GLY A 34 -10.76 5.58 8.01
CA GLY A 34 -11.36 4.48 8.76
C GLY A 34 -11.18 3.14 8.02
N ASN A 35 -12.27 2.46 7.73
CA ASN A 35 -12.26 1.18 7.00
C ASN A 35 -12.47 1.35 5.48
N THR A 36 -12.50 2.57 4.96
CA THR A 36 -12.72 2.85 3.54
C THR A 36 -11.39 3.13 2.85
N GLU A 37 -11.07 2.33 1.84
CA GLU A 37 -9.90 2.51 0.98
C GLU A 37 -10.34 2.68 -0.47
N GLY A 38 -9.82 3.70 -1.16
CA GLY A 38 -10.16 3.93 -2.55
C GLY A 38 -9.67 5.26 -3.10
N TYR A 39 -10.13 5.57 -4.31
CA TYR A 39 -9.81 6.81 -5.00
C TYR A 39 -10.88 7.88 -4.78
N VAL A 40 -10.45 9.09 -4.46
CA VAL A 40 -11.34 10.25 -4.37
C VAL A 40 -11.89 10.57 -5.75
N GLN A 41 -13.21 10.44 -5.90
CA GLN A 41 -13.89 10.75 -7.16
C GLN A 41 -14.32 12.21 -7.21
N ARG A 42 -14.87 12.71 -6.11
CA ARG A 42 -15.41 14.06 -6.04
C ARG A 42 -15.40 14.57 -4.60
N ILE A 43 -14.97 15.81 -4.46
CA ILE A 43 -15.11 16.59 -3.21
C ILE A 43 -16.23 17.60 -3.44
N SER A 44 -17.29 17.51 -2.64
CA SER A 44 -18.43 18.42 -2.64
C SER A 44 -18.41 19.30 -1.38
N ILE A 45 -19.32 20.23 -1.24
CA ILE A 45 -19.35 21.22 -0.14
C ILE A 45 -19.35 20.56 1.23
N ARG A 46 -20.04 19.42 1.42
CA ARG A 46 -20.20 18.77 2.73
C ARG A 46 -19.74 17.32 2.76
N THR A 47 -19.54 16.72 1.60
CA THR A 47 -19.19 15.29 1.50
C THR A 47 -18.15 15.06 0.42
N THR A 48 -17.36 14.02 0.60
CA THR A 48 -16.42 13.49 -0.39
C THR A 48 -16.86 12.10 -0.81
N THR A 49 -16.85 11.83 -2.09
CA THR A 49 -17.14 10.50 -2.66
C THR A 49 -15.84 9.78 -2.94
N ILE A 50 -15.68 8.61 -2.34
CA ILE A 50 -14.53 7.72 -2.49
C ILE A 50 -14.99 6.47 -3.24
N ARG A 51 -14.35 6.14 -4.36
CA ARG A 51 -14.57 4.88 -5.07
C ARG A 51 -13.62 3.83 -4.59
N THR A 52 -14.17 2.79 -3.97
CA THR A 52 -13.38 1.64 -3.49
C THR A 52 -12.86 0.79 -4.65
N PHE A 53 -11.90 -0.10 -4.37
CA PHE A 53 -11.40 -1.05 -5.37
C PHE A 53 -12.47 -2.04 -5.85
N ASP A 54 -13.52 -2.27 -5.04
CA ASP A 54 -14.69 -3.08 -5.40
C ASP A 54 -15.73 -2.30 -6.22
N ARG A 55 -15.38 -1.07 -6.66
CA ARG A 55 -16.23 -0.19 -7.47
C ARG A 55 -17.45 0.40 -6.73
N ALA A 56 -17.50 0.30 -5.41
CA ALA A 56 -18.52 0.97 -4.61
C ALA A 56 -18.17 2.44 -4.39
N ASP A 57 -19.16 3.32 -4.44
CA ASP A 57 -19.01 4.72 -4.08
C ASP A 57 -19.41 4.91 -2.61
N VAL A 58 -18.44 5.25 -1.78
CA VAL A 58 -18.65 5.56 -0.36
C VAL A 58 -18.66 7.07 -0.19
N ILE A 59 -19.72 7.59 0.44
CA ILE A 59 -19.90 9.02 0.71
C ILE A 59 -19.50 9.29 2.15
N VAL A 60 -18.43 10.05 2.33
CA VAL A 60 -17.86 10.39 3.64
C VAL A 60 -18.12 11.88 3.94
N PRO A 61 -18.59 12.25 5.14
CA PRO A 61 -18.66 13.64 5.56
C PRO A 61 -17.28 14.32 5.52
N ASN A 62 -17.20 15.57 5.08
CA ASN A 62 -15.93 16.28 5.02
C ASN A 62 -15.32 16.51 6.43
N SER A 63 -16.16 16.61 7.46
CA SER A 63 -15.71 16.68 8.85
C SER A 63 -14.83 15.49 9.24
N ASP A 64 -15.14 14.29 8.78
CA ASP A 64 -14.40 13.07 9.12
C ASP A 64 -13.01 13.05 8.48
N LEU A 65 -12.88 13.66 7.29
CA LEU A 65 -11.60 13.82 6.59
C LEU A 65 -10.69 14.89 7.21
N ILE A 66 -11.27 15.89 7.89
CA ILE A 66 -10.51 16.97 8.52
C ILE A 66 -10.19 16.66 9.99
N SER A 67 -11.13 16.05 10.73
CA SER A 67 -10.95 15.74 12.14
C SER A 67 -10.37 14.35 12.41
N GLY A 68 -10.50 13.44 11.45
CA GLY A 68 -10.01 12.08 11.55
C GLY A 68 -8.60 11.90 10.98
N GLN A 69 -8.04 10.71 11.18
CA GLN A 69 -6.80 10.32 10.53
C GLN A 69 -7.08 9.86 9.09
N VAL A 70 -6.42 10.47 8.13
CA VAL A 70 -6.47 10.10 6.71
C VAL A 70 -5.08 9.73 6.24
N THR A 71 -4.93 8.51 5.72
CA THR A 71 -3.71 8.13 4.99
C THR A 71 -3.89 8.46 3.52
N ASN A 72 -3.04 9.33 2.98
CA ASN A 72 -3.02 9.67 1.56
C ASN A 72 -1.75 9.10 0.92
N TRP A 73 -1.91 8.11 0.05
CA TRP A 73 -0.80 7.40 -0.61
C TRP A 73 -0.18 8.17 -1.77
N THR A 74 -0.86 9.19 -2.27
CA THR A 74 -0.47 9.91 -3.50
C THR A 74 -0.28 11.42 -3.28
N LEU A 75 -0.32 11.87 -2.02
CA LEU A 75 -0.10 13.28 -1.68
C LEU A 75 1.34 13.69 -1.97
N GLY A 76 1.52 14.55 -2.95
CA GLY A 76 2.83 15.08 -3.33
C GLY A 76 3.62 14.22 -4.31
N ASN A 77 3.62 12.90 -4.17
CA ASN A 77 4.20 11.95 -5.13
C ASN A 77 3.46 10.62 -5.07
N THR A 78 3.77 9.73 -6.02
CA THR A 78 3.18 8.39 -6.11
C THR A 78 4.11 7.30 -5.60
N TRP A 79 5.22 7.65 -4.98
CA TRP A 79 6.18 6.67 -4.47
C TRP A 79 5.57 5.88 -3.31
N GLY A 80 5.78 4.57 -3.32
CA GLY A 80 5.27 3.73 -2.25
C GLY A 80 6.20 2.56 -1.97
N ARG A 81 6.27 2.18 -0.69
CA ARG A 81 6.96 0.95 -0.29
C ARG A 81 6.03 -0.22 -0.45
N ILE A 82 6.52 -1.29 -1.05
CA ILE A 82 5.87 -2.60 -1.03
C ILE A 82 6.73 -3.61 -0.29
N LYS A 83 6.07 -4.52 0.41
CA LYS A 83 6.64 -5.64 1.13
C LYS A 83 6.15 -6.92 0.43
N ILE A 84 7.05 -7.78 0.02
CA ILE A 84 6.73 -9.03 -0.67
C ILE A 84 7.25 -10.16 0.21
N GLN A 85 6.34 -10.93 0.79
CA GLN A 85 6.67 -12.07 1.64
C GLN A 85 6.82 -13.33 0.79
N ILE A 86 7.89 -14.06 1.03
CA ILE A 86 8.28 -15.26 0.28
C ILE A 86 8.73 -16.33 1.26
N GLY A 87 8.11 -17.51 1.19
CA GLY A 87 8.54 -18.70 1.91
C GLY A 87 9.37 -19.59 0.97
N VAL A 88 10.53 -20.05 1.41
CA VAL A 88 11.38 -21.00 0.70
C VAL A 88 11.61 -22.27 1.52
N ALA A 89 12.02 -23.37 0.90
CA ALA A 89 12.26 -24.62 1.59
C ALA A 89 13.39 -24.51 2.62
N TYR A 90 13.32 -25.27 3.71
CA TYR A 90 14.31 -25.26 4.79
C TYR A 90 15.75 -25.59 4.36
N CYS A 91 15.92 -26.29 3.25
CA CYS A 91 17.26 -26.64 2.71
C CYS A 91 17.83 -25.54 1.78
N SER A 92 17.14 -24.41 1.63
CA SER A 92 17.63 -23.31 0.80
C SER A 92 18.75 -22.56 1.51
N ASP A 93 19.77 -22.18 0.74
CA ASP A 93 20.85 -21.31 1.22
C ASP A 93 20.35 -19.88 1.36
N ILE A 94 20.45 -19.31 2.54
CA ILE A 94 19.92 -17.99 2.89
C ILE A 94 20.57 -16.88 2.06
N GLU A 95 21.89 -16.95 1.84
CA GLU A 95 22.62 -15.94 1.06
C GLU A 95 22.14 -15.94 -0.38
N THR A 96 22.06 -17.12 -0.98
CA THR A 96 21.55 -17.30 -2.36
C THR A 96 20.11 -16.77 -2.49
N VAL A 97 19.25 -17.00 -1.48
CA VAL A 97 17.88 -16.47 -1.49
C VAL A 97 17.89 -14.96 -1.52
N ILE A 98 18.63 -14.32 -0.62
CA ILE A 98 18.72 -12.87 -0.53
C ILE A 98 19.27 -12.27 -1.83
N GLU A 99 20.34 -12.83 -2.39
CA GLU A 99 20.92 -12.38 -3.65
C GLU A 99 19.90 -12.46 -4.80
N THR A 100 19.18 -13.57 -4.91
CA THR A 100 18.15 -13.76 -5.94
C THR A 100 17.01 -12.74 -5.80
N LEU A 101 16.52 -12.50 -4.58
CA LEU A 101 15.49 -11.52 -4.33
C LEU A 101 15.93 -10.11 -4.72
N LEU A 102 17.18 -9.76 -4.42
CA LEU A 102 17.75 -8.45 -4.77
C LEU A 102 17.99 -8.34 -6.29
N GLU A 103 18.41 -9.41 -6.96
CA GLU A 103 18.56 -9.43 -8.41
C GLU A 103 17.22 -9.14 -9.11
N VAL A 104 16.16 -9.86 -8.73
CA VAL A 104 14.80 -9.62 -9.27
C VAL A 104 14.33 -8.19 -9.02
N ALA A 105 14.55 -7.66 -7.81
CA ALA A 105 14.20 -6.28 -7.49
C ALA A 105 15.00 -5.29 -8.36
N ASN A 106 16.28 -5.53 -8.53
CA ASN A 106 17.17 -4.68 -9.31
C ASN A 106 16.90 -4.70 -10.81
N ASN A 107 16.35 -5.77 -11.34
CA ASN A 107 15.99 -5.89 -12.75
C ASN A 107 14.65 -5.21 -13.09
N ASN A 108 13.83 -4.86 -12.09
CA ASN A 108 12.56 -4.21 -12.33
C ASN A 108 12.74 -2.67 -12.48
N ALA A 109 12.24 -2.12 -13.60
CA ALA A 109 12.31 -0.69 -13.91
C ALA A 109 11.43 0.20 -13.03
N GLU A 110 10.38 -0.35 -12.43
CA GLU A 110 9.48 0.39 -11.52
C GLU A 110 10.10 0.62 -10.14
N VAL A 111 11.09 -0.17 -9.77
CA VAL A 111 11.79 -0.06 -8.49
C VAL A 111 12.76 1.10 -8.53
N ILE A 112 12.68 1.97 -7.51
CA ILE A 112 13.60 3.10 -7.33
C ILE A 112 14.90 2.59 -6.70
N LYS A 113 16.02 2.96 -7.29
CA LYS A 113 17.39 2.58 -6.88
C LYS A 113 18.31 3.78 -6.93
N GLY A 114 19.31 3.81 -6.06
CA GLY A 114 20.34 4.85 -6.07
C GLY A 114 19.83 6.26 -5.75
N ASN A 115 18.68 6.39 -5.10
CA ASN A 115 18.17 7.68 -4.66
C ASN A 115 18.71 8.00 -3.24
N PRO A 116 19.47 9.09 -3.03
CA PRO A 116 20.05 9.39 -1.71
C PRO A 116 19.03 9.59 -0.58
N GLN A 117 17.77 9.86 -0.90
CA GLN A 117 16.71 10.09 0.06
C GLN A 117 15.89 8.83 0.40
N LEU A 118 16.13 7.74 -0.31
CA LEU A 118 15.36 6.51 -0.20
C LEU A 118 16.30 5.31 -0.01
N PRO A 119 15.91 4.31 0.79
CA PRO A 119 16.68 3.09 0.89
C PRO A 119 16.62 2.32 -0.45
N ASP A 120 17.73 1.73 -0.84
CA ASP A 120 17.77 0.76 -1.93
C ASP A 120 16.96 -0.51 -1.57
N PRO A 121 16.59 -1.33 -2.54
CA PRO A 121 15.97 -2.63 -2.30
C PRO A 121 16.76 -3.48 -1.30
N TYR A 122 16.07 -4.08 -0.34
CA TYR A 122 16.69 -5.01 0.60
C TYR A 122 15.76 -6.16 0.95
N ALA A 123 16.35 -7.31 1.23
CA ALA A 123 15.66 -8.51 1.66
C ALA A 123 16.03 -8.85 3.11
N LEU A 124 15.07 -9.33 3.86
CA LEU A 124 15.21 -9.72 5.27
C LEU A 124 14.79 -11.19 5.40
N PHE A 125 15.55 -11.94 6.19
CA PHE A 125 15.05 -13.16 6.77
C PHE A 125 14.18 -12.79 7.98
N LEU A 126 12.94 -13.25 8.00
CA LEU A 126 11.98 -12.88 9.03
C LEU A 126 11.91 -13.93 10.14
N ASP A 127 11.63 -15.19 9.76
CA ASP A 127 11.33 -16.23 10.74
C ASP A 127 11.44 -17.63 10.11
N PHE A 128 11.37 -18.63 10.98
CA PHE A 128 11.20 -20.04 10.65
C PHE A 128 9.71 -20.37 10.68
N GLY A 129 9.08 -20.48 9.50
CA GLY A 129 7.68 -20.90 9.38
C GLY A 129 7.50 -22.40 9.65
N ASP A 130 6.25 -22.87 9.69
CA ASP A 130 5.93 -24.29 9.94
C ASP A 130 6.59 -25.24 8.91
N SER A 131 6.80 -24.79 7.67
CA SER A 131 7.37 -25.57 6.59
C SER A 131 8.25 -24.74 5.63
N SER A 132 8.65 -23.53 6.04
CA SER A 132 9.40 -22.59 5.21
C SER A 132 10.37 -21.73 6.02
N LEU A 133 11.42 -21.25 5.34
CA LEU A 133 12.18 -20.09 5.78
C LEU A 133 11.47 -18.86 5.18
N ASP A 134 11.04 -17.93 6.02
CA ASP A 134 10.25 -16.78 5.62
C ASP A 134 11.12 -15.56 5.42
N PHE A 135 11.01 -14.97 4.22
CA PHE A 135 11.74 -13.77 3.81
C PHE A 135 10.77 -12.66 3.44
N GLU A 136 11.24 -11.42 3.56
CA GLU A 136 10.51 -10.24 3.07
C GLU A 136 11.43 -9.38 2.21
N LEU A 137 11.05 -9.22 0.94
CA LEU A 137 11.67 -8.26 0.04
C LEU A 137 10.96 -6.91 0.16
N ARG A 138 11.72 -5.86 0.47
CA ARG A 138 11.22 -4.48 0.57
C ARG A 138 11.78 -3.63 -0.55
N VAL A 139 10.88 -3.04 -1.32
CA VAL A 139 11.23 -2.16 -2.43
C VAL A 139 10.38 -0.89 -2.41
N ILE A 140 10.92 0.21 -2.90
CA ILE A 140 10.16 1.43 -3.15
C ILE A 140 9.92 1.53 -4.66
N ILE A 141 8.68 1.74 -5.05
CA ILE A 141 8.27 1.82 -6.45
C ILE A 141 7.86 3.24 -6.83
N ARG A 142 8.02 3.57 -8.12
CA ARG A 142 7.73 4.91 -8.67
C ARG A 142 6.25 5.26 -8.64
N ASP A 143 5.38 4.24 -8.75
CA ASP A 143 3.94 4.44 -8.73
C ASP A 143 3.25 3.36 -7.89
N ILE A 144 2.79 3.75 -6.70
CA ILE A 144 2.10 2.86 -5.76
C ILE A 144 0.80 2.28 -6.36
N ASN A 145 0.18 2.95 -7.33
CA ASN A 145 -0.99 2.43 -8.02
C ASN A 145 -0.69 1.13 -8.78
N ARG A 146 0.57 0.89 -9.14
CA ARG A 146 1.05 -0.32 -9.80
C ARG A 146 1.50 -1.43 -8.85
N ARG A 147 1.29 -1.27 -7.53
CA ARG A 147 1.79 -2.22 -6.52
C ARG A 147 1.41 -3.67 -6.83
N ARG A 148 0.17 -3.95 -7.25
CA ARG A 148 -0.28 -5.31 -7.58
C ARG A 148 0.50 -5.91 -8.75
N TYR A 149 0.70 -5.11 -9.80
CA TYR A 149 1.47 -5.53 -10.97
C TYR A 149 2.93 -5.85 -10.58
N VAL A 150 3.57 -4.93 -9.88
CA VAL A 150 4.97 -5.08 -9.46
C VAL A 150 5.14 -6.28 -8.53
N THR A 151 4.23 -6.48 -7.57
CA THR A 151 4.24 -7.65 -6.69
C THR A 151 4.09 -8.95 -7.48
N SER A 152 3.13 -9.02 -8.40
CA SER A 152 2.92 -10.21 -9.24
C SER A 152 4.12 -10.49 -10.15
N TYR A 153 4.73 -9.45 -10.70
CA TYR A 153 5.94 -9.57 -11.51
C TYR A 153 7.09 -10.19 -10.70
N HIS A 154 7.40 -9.64 -9.52
CA HIS A 154 8.47 -10.18 -8.68
C HIS A 154 8.23 -11.63 -8.29
N LEU A 155 6.98 -11.98 -7.91
CA LEU A 155 6.64 -13.35 -7.56
C LEU A 155 6.80 -14.31 -8.75
N ALA A 156 6.42 -13.89 -9.97
CA ALA A 156 6.56 -14.69 -11.17
C ALA A 156 8.03 -14.88 -11.57
N GLU A 157 8.85 -13.83 -11.47
CA GLU A 157 10.29 -13.90 -11.75
C GLU A 157 11.00 -14.81 -10.74
N ILE A 158 10.72 -14.68 -9.45
CA ILE A 158 11.27 -15.54 -8.40
C ILE A 158 10.87 -17.00 -8.65
N ALA A 159 9.59 -17.26 -8.99
CA ALA A 159 9.13 -18.59 -9.33
C ALA A 159 9.81 -19.17 -10.57
N GLY A 160 10.10 -18.33 -11.58
CA GLY A 160 10.78 -18.72 -12.79
C GLY A 160 12.25 -19.08 -12.56
N LEU A 161 12.96 -18.29 -11.75
CA LEU A 161 14.38 -18.51 -11.43
C LEU A 161 14.60 -19.77 -10.58
N TRP A 162 13.68 -20.09 -9.69
CA TRP A 162 13.78 -21.23 -8.76
C TRP A 162 13.21 -22.52 -9.34
N GLY A 163 12.75 -22.49 -10.58
CA GLY A 163 12.26 -23.62 -11.38
C GLY A 163 11.68 -24.77 -10.58
N PHE A 164 10.41 -25.13 -10.75
CA PHE A 164 9.72 -26.32 -10.22
C PHE A 164 9.82 -26.64 -8.70
N ALA A 165 10.81 -26.15 -7.96
CA ALA A 165 10.90 -26.36 -6.52
C ALA A 165 9.72 -25.74 -5.76
N LEU A 166 9.14 -24.67 -6.32
CA LEU A 166 7.93 -24.02 -5.78
C LEU A 166 6.64 -24.75 -6.16
N ALA A 167 6.64 -25.52 -7.26
CA ALA A 167 5.46 -26.27 -7.71
C ALA A 167 5.17 -27.52 -6.87
N SER A 168 6.15 -27.98 -6.09
CA SER A 168 6.02 -29.20 -5.26
C SER A 168 5.60 -28.92 -3.82
N TYR A 169 5.56 -27.66 -3.39
CA TYR A 169 5.13 -27.27 -2.04
C TYR A 169 4.01 -26.23 -2.10
N PRO A 170 2.82 -26.53 -1.56
CA PRO A 170 1.68 -25.60 -1.56
C PRO A 170 1.82 -24.53 -0.48
N VAL A 171 2.85 -23.70 -0.52
CA VAL A 171 3.05 -22.62 0.47
C VAL A 171 3.27 -21.28 -0.22
N TYR A 172 2.25 -20.84 -0.97
CA TYR A 172 2.11 -19.43 -1.28
C TYR A 172 1.18 -18.78 -0.27
N ARG A 173 1.68 -18.35 0.86
CA ARG A 173 0.95 -17.40 1.68
C ARG A 173 1.23 -16.01 1.11
N ILE A 174 0.44 -15.60 0.13
CA ILE A 174 0.35 -14.19 -0.23
C ILE A 174 -0.32 -13.52 0.96
N ALA A 175 0.46 -12.95 1.87
CA ALA A 175 -0.09 -12.07 2.87
C ALA A 175 -0.72 -10.90 2.12
N ARG A 176 -2.04 -10.80 2.17
CA ARG A 176 -2.73 -9.58 1.78
C ARG A 176 -2.16 -8.49 2.67
N ASN A 177 -1.37 -7.60 2.10
CA ASN A 177 -1.00 -6.36 2.75
C ASN A 177 -2.28 -5.55 2.96
N SER A 178 -2.98 -5.82 4.05
CA SER A 178 -3.87 -4.82 4.63
C SER A 178 -2.97 -3.72 5.17
N PRO A 179 -3.23 -2.45 4.91
CA PRO A 179 -2.51 -1.33 5.51
C PRO A 179 -3.02 -1.12 6.94
N THR A 180 -2.91 -2.14 7.77
CA THR A 180 -3.08 -1.96 9.22
C THR A 180 -1.69 -1.82 9.78
N GLY A 181 -1.34 -0.56 10.09
CA GLY A 181 -0.22 -0.28 10.97
C GLY A 181 -0.45 -1.01 12.29
N ASP A 182 0.48 -1.89 12.57
CA ASP A 182 0.75 -2.33 13.92
C ASP A 182 2.23 -2.69 13.96
N ASP A 183 3.04 -1.67 14.22
CA ASP A 183 4.38 -1.81 14.73
C ASP A 183 4.43 -0.95 16.00
N GLY A 184 4.05 -1.58 17.15
CA GLY A 184 4.32 -1.08 18.48
C GLY A 184 5.79 -1.32 18.86
#